data_5976a5c4e3a889cb762a1116c53641d8
#
_entry.id   5976a5c4e3a889cb762a1116c53641d8
#
_cell.length_a   1.000
_cell.length_b   1.000
_cell.length_c   1.000
_cell.angle_alpha   90.00
_cell.angle_beta   90.00
_cell.angle_gamma   90.00
#
_symmetry.space_group_name_H-M   'P 1'
#
loop_
_entity.id
_entity.type
_entity.pdbx_description
1 polymer ?
#
loop_
_entity_poly.entity_id
_entity_poly.type
_entity_poly.pdbx_seq_one_letter_code
_entity_poly.pdbx_strand_id
1 'polypeptide(L)'
;MSAGVSGSYPVQTVKKMDGDEKFYGLGDKTGFLNKRDYEYENWNSDIPQAHTDSYRALYKSIPFLITLKKESVYGIFFDNTYRSYVNLGKENQAYFYYGADAGNLDYYFIAGDTMPDIVGGYTYLTGRTPLPQLWTLGYHQSRWGYDSADCIKKVAGKYRELDIPCDTMHFDIDYMDGYRVFTWNEKDYGDPAGTIQELADEGFKAVCIIDPGVKLDPGYEKYDEGIAGDYFAKTPEGEVYVNAVWPGDSVYPDFGQPKVRKCGQKIRSS
;
A
#
# COMPACT_ATOMS: atom_id res chain seq x y z
N MET A 1 28.69 0.58 -13.34
CA MET A 1 27.56 1.45 -13.72
C MET A 1 28.15 2.75 -14.26
N SER A 2 27.65 3.27 -15.36
CA SER A 2 28.06 4.58 -15.89
C SER A 2 26.92 5.57 -15.67
N ALA A 3 27.22 6.77 -15.21
CA ALA A 3 26.28 7.87 -15.17
C ALA A 3 26.27 8.56 -16.54
N GLY A 4 25.09 8.78 -17.08
CA GLY A 4 24.89 9.56 -18.29
C GLY A 4 24.37 8.78 -19.49
N VAL A 5 23.06 8.76 -19.65
CA VAL A 5 22.34 8.47 -20.89
C VAL A 5 21.18 9.47 -21.00
N SER A 6 20.78 9.74 -22.23
CA SER A 6 19.82 10.77 -22.63
C SER A 6 18.42 10.57 -22.06
N GLY A 7 18.23 10.97 -20.86
CA GLY A 7 16.97 11.15 -20.17
C GLY A 7 17.30 11.97 -18.94
N SER A 8 16.75 13.12 -18.80
CA SER A 8 17.18 14.14 -17.84
C SER A 8 16.65 13.88 -16.43
N TYR A 9 16.99 12.75 -15.81
CA TYR A 9 16.74 12.59 -14.39
C TYR A 9 17.91 13.18 -13.60
N PRO A 10 17.65 13.98 -12.55
CA PRO A 10 18.71 14.51 -11.66
C PRO A 10 19.55 13.42 -11.01
N VAL A 11 18.95 12.28 -10.72
CA VAL A 11 19.61 11.07 -10.20
C VAL A 11 19.40 9.95 -11.18
N GLN A 12 20.49 9.37 -11.69
CA GLN A 12 20.38 8.29 -12.68
C GLN A 12 21.56 7.31 -12.61
N THR A 13 21.26 6.04 -12.83
CA THR A 13 22.27 5.01 -13.06
C THR A 13 21.85 4.06 -14.17
N VAL A 14 22.84 3.58 -14.91
CA VAL A 14 22.67 2.66 -16.03
C VAL A 14 23.53 1.44 -15.81
N LYS A 15 22.97 0.27 -16.06
CA LYS A 15 23.69 -1.00 -16.02
C LYS A 15 23.54 -1.72 -17.35
N LYS A 16 24.68 -2.20 -17.91
CA LYS A 16 24.66 -3.12 -19.04
C LYS A 16 23.80 -4.34 -18.73
N MET A 17 23.03 -4.78 -19.70
CA MET A 17 22.12 -5.91 -19.60
C MET A 17 22.58 -7.03 -20.53
N ASP A 18 22.64 -8.25 -20.00
CA ASP A 18 22.95 -9.43 -20.78
C ASP A 18 21.67 -10.06 -21.35
N GLY A 19 21.79 -10.82 -22.43
CA GLY A 19 20.65 -11.38 -23.15
C GLY A 19 19.79 -12.35 -22.35
N ASP A 20 20.36 -13.01 -21.34
CA ASP A 20 19.71 -14.00 -20.48
C ASP A 20 19.18 -13.44 -19.15
N GLU A 21 19.40 -12.16 -18.87
CA GLU A 21 18.89 -11.53 -17.63
C GLU A 21 17.36 -11.47 -17.59
N LYS A 22 16.79 -11.89 -16.47
CA LYS A 22 15.38 -11.80 -16.12
C LYS A 22 15.22 -10.94 -14.88
N PHE A 23 14.16 -10.16 -14.83
CA PHE A 23 13.93 -9.16 -13.79
C PHE A 23 12.63 -9.41 -13.04
N TYR A 24 12.67 -9.29 -11.70
CA TYR A 24 11.51 -9.49 -10.82
C TYR A 24 11.46 -8.41 -9.74
N GLY A 25 10.27 -8.10 -9.23
CA GLY A 25 10.09 -7.15 -8.13
C GLY A 25 9.34 -5.87 -8.54
N LEU A 26 9.75 -4.73 -7.98
CA LEU A 26 9.21 -3.38 -8.17
C LEU A 26 7.82 -3.12 -7.53
N GLY A 27 7.27 -4.06 -6.76
CA GLY A 27 5.95 -3.94 -6.15
C GLY A 27 4.81 -4.32 -7.10
N ASP A 28 3.67 -3.64 -7.00
CA ASP A 28 2.52 -3.91 -7.87
C ASP A 28 2.80 -3.34 -9.26
N LYS A 29 2.95 -4.22 -10.23
CA LYS A 29 3.24 -3.87 -11.62
C LYS A 29 2.50 -4.81 -12.55
N THR A 30 1.93 -4.27 -13.62
CA THR A 30 1.30 -5.04 -14.69
C THR A 30 2.32 -5.85 -15.51
N GLY A 31 1.85 -6.59 -16.49
CA GLY A 31 2.67 -7.41 -17.38
C GLY A 31 3.07 -8.75 -16.79
N PHE A 32 3.97 -9.43 -17.49
CA PHE A 32 4.45 -10.76 -17.09
C PHE A 32 5.30 -10.72 -15.81
N LEU A 33 5.46 -11.88 -15.18
CA LEU A 33 6.29 -12.03 -13.97
C LEU A 33 7.75 -11.59 -14.23
N ASN A 34 8.34 -11.98 -15.35
CA ASN A 34 9.60 -11.42 -15.81
C ASN A 34 9.36 -10.03 -16.40
N LYS A 35 9.94 -9.03 -15.78
CA LYS A 35 9.76 -7.61 -16.11
C LYS A 35 10.70 -7.11 -17.22
N ARG A 36 11.45 -7.99 -17.88
CA ARG A 36 12.25 -7.63 -19.06
C ARG A 36 11.34 -7.05 -20.14
N ASP A 37 11.81 -6.04 -20.86
CA ASP A 37 11.12 -5.31 -21.95
C ASP A 37 9.99 -4.38 -21.50
N TYR A 38 9.89 -4.16 -20.17
CA TYR A 38 8.95 -3.20 -19.60
C TYR A 38 9.66 -1.96 -19.07
N GLU A 39 8.87 -0.91 -18.89
CA GLU A 39 9.25 0.29 -18.14
C GLU A 39 8.19 0.55 -17.07
N TYR A 40 8.65 0.99 -15.90
CA TYR A 40 7.79 1.23 -14.76
C TYR A 40 8.14 2.52 -14.05
N GLU A 41 7.16 3.02 -13.34
CA GLU A 41 7.25 4.17 -12.46
C GLU A 41 6.98 3.73 -11.03
N ASN A 42 7.83 4.13 -10.10
CA ASN A 42 7.61 3.97 -8.67
C ASN A 42 6.97 5.24 -8.14
N TRP A 43 5.67 5.26 -8.18
CA TRP A 43 4.79 6.28 -7.64
C TRP A 43 3.44 5.64 -7.36
N ASN A 44 3.01 5.61 -6.09
CA ASN A 44 1.75 4.98 -5.73
C ASN A 44 0.59 5.72 -6.38
N SER A 45 -0.19 5.00 -7.17
CA SER A 45 -1.28 5.58 -7.97
C SER A 45 -2.54 4.75 -7.81
N ASP A 46 -3.66 5.42 -7.55
CA ASP A 46 -4.98 4.80 -7.57
C ASP A 46 -5.46 4.67 -9.02
N ILE A 47 -5.64 3.45 -9.48
CA ILE A 47 -6.08 3.13 -10.83
C ILE A 47 -7.33 2.25 -10.73
N PRO A 48 -8.53 2.85 -10.65
CA PRO A 48 -9.78 2.09 -10.48
C PRO A 48 -10.25 1.36 -11.75
N GLN A 49 -9.64 1.63 -12.91
CA GLN A 49 -9.97 0.98 -14.17
C GLN A 49 -9.33 -0.43 -14.27
N ALA A 50 -9.77 -1.21 -15.25
CA ALA A 50 -9.14 -2.50 -15.56
C ALA A 50 -7.65 -2.31 -15.92
N HIS A 51 -6.78 -3.04 -15.23
CA HIS A 51 -5.33 -2.92 -15.40
C HIS A 51 -4.88 -3.61 -16.70
N THR A 52 -4.12 -2.89 -17.51
CA THR A 52 -3.47 -3.38 -18.72
C THR A 52 -1.96 -3.19 -18.63
N ASP A 53 -1.22 -3.79 -19.53
CA ASP A 53 0.25 -3.68 -19.58
C ASP A 53 0.76 -2.26 -19.87
N SER A 54 -0.13 -1.33 -20.20
CA SER A 54 0.21 0.08 -20.42
C SER A 54 0.39 0.87 -19.12
N TYR A 55 -0.12 0.38 -17.98
CA TYR A 55 0.03 1.06 -16.71
C TYR A 55 1.45 0.88 -16.18
N ARG A 56 2.15 1.99 -15.93
CA ARG A 56 3.51 2.00 -15.40
C ARG A 56 3.56 2.01 -13.87
N ALA A 57 2.54 2.56 -13.23
CA ALA A 57 2.40 2.71 -11.78
C ALA A 57 1.08 2.11 -11.33
N LEU A 58 1.09 1.52 -10.14
CA LEU A 58 -0.09 1.03 -9.42
C LEU A 58 0.01 1.38 -7.94
N TYR A 59 -0.73 0.69 -7.09
CA TYR A 59 -0.92 1.02 -5.68
C TYR A 59 0.33 0.89 -4.80
N LYS A 60 1.31 0.03 -5.20
CA LYS A 60 2.48 -0.25 -4.38
C LYS A 60 3.77 -0.14 -5.18
N SER A 61 4.67 0.72 -4.72
CA SER A 61 5.98 0.93 -5.30
C SER A 61 7.06 0.46 -4.35
N ILE A 62 7.88 -0.48 -4.81
CA ILE A 62 9.00 -1.03 -4.06
C ILE A 62 10.23 -0.99 -4.98
N PRO A 63 11.15 -0.03 -4.82
CA PRO A 63 12.29 0.13 -5.71
C PRO A 63 13.37 -0.94 -5.48
N PHE A 64 12.95 -2.18 -5.46
CA PHE A 64 13.77 -3.38 -5.30
C PHE A 64 13.63 -4.27 -6.51
N LEU A 65 14.76 -4.56 -7.16
CA LEU A 65 14.85 -5.35 -8.39
C LEU A 65 15.73 -6.58 -8.14
N ILE A 66 15.20 -7.75 -8.42
CA ILE A 66 15.97 -9.00 -8.47
C ILE A 66 16.33 -9.30 -9.91
N THR A 67 17.59 -9.52 -10.18
CA THR A 67 18.11 -9.96 -11.48
C THR A 67 18.54 -11.40 -11.39
N LEU A 68 17.95 -12.26 -12.22
CA LEU A 68 18.32 -13.67 -12.37
C LEU A 68 19.05 -13.86 -13.70
N LYS A 69 20.23 -14.42 -13.64
CA LYS A 69 21.02 -14.94 -14.78
C LYS A 69 21.06 -16.45 -14.73
N LYS A 70 21.61 -17.07 -15.78
CA LYS A 70 21.74 -18.54 -15.87
C LYS A 70 22.44 -19.16 -14.64
N GLU A 71 23.49 -18.51 -14.14
CA GLU A 71 24.36 -19.04 -13.08
C GLU A 71 24.47 -18.13 -11.84
N SER A 72 23.70 -17.05 -11.77
CA SER A 72 23.77 -16.11 -10.66
C SER A 72 22.48 -15.34 -10.47
N VAL A 73 22.26 -14.92 -9.23
CA VAL A 73 21.15 -14.04 -8.84
C VAL A 73 21.69 -12.90 -7.96
N TYR A 74 21.14 -11.71 -8.09
CA TYR A 74 21.45 -10.59 -7.22
C TYR A 74 20.24 -9.65 -7.13
N GLY A 75 20.21 -8.87 -6.06
CA GLY A 75 19.22 -7.81 -5.87
C GLY A 75 19.85 -6.43 -5.90
N ILE A 76 19.08 -5.44 -6.34
CA ILE A 76 19.42 -4.03 -6.17
C ILE A 76 18.23 -3.36 -5.50
N PHE A 77 18.43 -2.79 -4.32
CA PHE A 77 17.48 -1.96 -3.65
C PHE A 77 17.94 -0.50 -3.75
N PHE A 78 17.16 0.32 -4.44
CA PHE A 78 17.40 1.76 -4.55
C PHE A 78 16.73 2.47 -3.37
N ASP A 79 17.53 2.96 -2.45
CA ASP A 79 17.05 3.62 -1.23
C ASP A 79 16.79 5.12 -1.50
N ASN A 80 15.75 5.34 -2.31
CA ASN A 80 15.30 6.67 -2.69
C ASN A 80 13.76 6.69 -2.74
N THR A 81 13.14 7.59 -1.99
CA THR A 81 11.69 7.70 -1.84
C THR A 81 11.04 8.71 -2.80
N TYR A 82 11.82 9.38 -3.63
CA TYR A 82 11.29 10.24 -4.68
C TYR A 82 10.68 9.41 -5.81
N ARG A 83 9.84 10.05 -6.59
CA ARG A 83 9.30 9.47 -7.82
C ARG A 83 10.45 8.97 -8.68
N SER A 84 10.39 7.71 -9.07
CA SER A 84 11.48 7.08 -9.79
C SER A 84 10.98 6.19 -10.93
N TYR A 85 11.88 5.92 -11.87
CA TYR A 85 11.59 5.27 -13.14
C TYR A 85 12.59 4.15 -13.37
N VAL A 86 12.10 3.03 -13.88
CA VAL A 86 12.92 1.87 -14.20
C VAL A 86 12.58 1.42 -15.62
N ASN A 87 13.57 1.39 -16.50
CA ASN A 87 13.43 0.83 -17.84
C ASN A 87 14.29 -0.43 -17.95
N LEU A 88 13.65 -1.56 -18.18
CA LEU A 88 14.28 -2.89 -18.17
C LEU A 88 14.48 -3.41 -19.60
N GLY A 89 15.06 -2.59 -20.46
CA GLY A 89 15.37 -2.96 -21.84
C GLY A 89 14.25 -2.62 -22.85
N LYS A 90 13.18 -1.94 -22.43
CA LYS A 90 12.11 -1.52 -23.36
C LYS A 90 12.63 -0.51 -24.37
N GLU A 91 13.42 0.45 -23.92
CA GLU A 91 14.03 1.44 -24.79
C GLU A 91 15.21 0.87 -25.56
N ASN A 92 16.08 0.13 -24.88
CA ASN A 92 17.28 -0.46 -25.47
C ASN A 92 17.66 -1.77 -24.77
N GLN A 93 17.76 -2.87 -25.50
CA GLN A 93 18.06 -4.20 -25.00
C GLN A 93 19.48 -4.37 -24.42
N ALA A 94 20.37 -3.39 -24.61
CA ALA A 94 21.75 -3.47 -24.14
C ALA A 94 21.93 -3.02 -22.67
N TYR A 95 20.94 -2.33 -22.11
CA TYR A 95 21.03 -1.83 -20.74
C TYR A 95 19.65 -1.68 -20.07
N PHE A 96 19.66 -1.67 -18.75
CA PHE A 96 18.56 -1.10 -17.97
C PHE A 96 19.03 0.17 -17.27
N TYR A 97 18.08 1.05 -16.93
CA TYR A 97 18.37 2.21 -16.11
C TYR A 97 17.35 2.39 -14.99
N TYR A 98 17.82 3.05 -13.94
CA TYR A 98 17.02 3.65 -12.88
C TYR A 98 17.24 5.16 -12.89
N GLY A 99 16.16 5.92 -12.78
CA GLY A 99 16.19 7.39 -12.66
C GLY A 99 15.25 7.86 -11.56
N ALA A 100 15.56 8.97 -10.89
CA ALA A 100 14.70 9.59 -9.88
C ALA A 100 14.67 11.11 -10.04
N ASP A 101 13.54 11.73 -9.67
CA ASP A 101 13.31 13.17 -9.80
C ASP A 101 14.15 14.00 -8.84
N ALA A 102 14.61 13.43 -7.72
CA ALA A 102 15.48 14.08 -6.75
C ALA A 102 16.11 13.04 -5.80
N GLY A 103 16.77 13.52 -4.74
CA GLY A 103 17.43 12.71 -3.73
C GLY A 103 18.86 12.31 -4.10
N ASN A 104 19.35 11.23 -3.50
CA ASN A 104 20.69 10.69 -3.73
C ASN A 104 20.62 9.39 -4.54
N LEU A 105 21.71 9.01 -5.17
CA LEU A 105 21.89 7.68 -5.75
C LEU A 105 22.41 6.73 -4.66
N ASP A 106 21.55 6.42 -3.70
CA ASP A 106 21.84 5.42 -2.68
C ASP A 106 21.21 4.09 -3.08
N TYR A 107 22.00 3.03 -3.03
CA TYR A 107 21.50 1.70 -3.31
C TYR A 107 22.27 0.62 -2.58
N TYR A 108 21.61 -0.48 -2.31
CA TYR A 108 22.18 -1.70 -1.77
C TYR A 108 22.29 -2.76 -2.87
N PHE A 109 23.49 -3.31 -3.04
CA PHE A 109 23.69 -4.51 -3.85
C PHE A 109 23.62 -5.72 -2.93
N ILE A 110 22.69 -6.62 -3.20
CA ILE A 110 22.43 -7.81 -2.40
C ILE A 110 22.87 -9.03 -3.19
N ALA A 111 23.91 -9.70 -2.71
CA ALA A 111 24.41 -10.95 -3.27
C ALA A 111 23.83 -12.16 -2.53
N GLY A 112 23.68 -13.27 -3.24
CA GLY A 112 23.24 -14.55 -2.69
C GLY A 112 23.29 -15.63 -3.76
N ASP A 113 23.14 -16.88 -3.33
CA ASP A 113 23.18 -18.04 -4.23
C ASP A 113 21.79 -18.33 -4.83
N THR A 114 20.74 -17.94 -4.12
CA THR A 114 19.35 -18.20 -4.50
C THR A 114 18.46 -16.94 -4.38
N MET A 115 17.30 -16.95 -5.04
CA MET A 115 16.33 -15.85 -4.87
C MET A 115 15.85 -15.68 -3.42
N PRO A 116 15.60 -16.73 -2.62
CA PRO A 116 15.34 -16.59 -1.19
C PRO A 116 16.42 -15.84 -0.41
N ASP A 117 17.70 -16.05 -0.73
CA ASP A 117 18.81 -15.33 -0.07
C ASP A 117 18.73 -13.83 -0.37
N ILE A 118 18.43 -13.48 -1.62
CA ILE A 118 18.26 -12.07 -2.04
C ILE A 118 17.08 -11.41 -1.32
N VAL A 119 15.94 -12.09 -1.23
CA VAL A 119 14.78 -11.62 -0.48
C VAL A 119 15.10 -11.54 1.02
N GLY A 120 15.84 -12.51 1.56
CA GLY A 120 16.34 -12.53 2.94
C GLY A 120 17.20 -11.30 3.26
N GLY A 121 18.13 -10.95 2.37
CA GLY A 121 18.96 -9.74 2.48
C GLY A 121 18.15 -8.45 2.42
N TYR A 122 17.22 -8.35 1.49
CA TYR A 122 16.30 -7.21 1.39
C TYR A 122 15.45 -7.04 2.65
N THR A 123 14.83 -8.11 3.12
CA THR A 123 13.97 -8.06 4.32
C THR A 123 14.76 -7.89 5.61
N TYR A 124 16.06 -8.21 5.64
CA TYR A 124 16.94 -7.85 6.75
C TYR A 124 17.10 -6.32 6.86
N LEU A 125 17.21 -5.62 5.72
CA LEU A 125 17.32 -4.15 5.68
C LEU A 125 15.99 -3.45 5.98
N THR A 126 14.89 -3.96 5.43
CA THR A 126 13.59 -3.26 5.41
C THR A 126 12.59 -3.76 6.46
N GLY A 127 12.91 -4.84 7.15
CA GLY A 127 12.03 -5.51 8.10
C GLY A 127 11.33 -6.74 7.50
N ARG A 128 11.00 -7.67 8.39
CA ARG A 128 10.31 -8.93 8.05
C ARG A 128 8.87 -8.89 8.50
N THR A 129 7.97 -9.33 7.64
CA THR A 129 6.56 -9.49 7.98
C THR A 129 6.42 -10.65 8.98
N PRO A 130 5.70 -10.47 10.11
CA PRO A 130 5.33 -11.56 10.99
C PRO A 130 4.53 -12.64 10.24
N LEU A 131 4.62 -13.88 10.70
CA LEU A 131 3.78 -14.96 10.15
C LEU A 131 2.30 -14.58 10.34
N PRO A 132 1.51 -14.48 9.25
CA PRO A 132 0.12 -14.10 9.36
C PRO A 132 -0.72 -15.22 9.99
N GLN A 133 -1.86 -14.86 10.57
CA GLN A 133 -2.84 -15.84 11.01
C GLN A 133 -3.47 -16.54 9.79
N LEU A 134 -3.84 -17.81 9.92
CA LEU A 134 -4.30 -18.61 8.79
C LEU A 134 -5.52 -18.02 8.08
N TRP A 135 -6.47 -17.47 8.82
CA TRP A 135 -7.68 -16.86 8.25
C TRP A 135 -7.39 -15.66 7.32
N THR A 136 -6.26 -14.98 7.51
CA THR A 136 -5.87 -13.86 6.64
C THR A 136 -5.43 -14.30 5.24
N LEU A 137 -5.20 -15.60 5.04
CA LEU A 137 -4.89 -16.21 3.75
C LEU A 137 -6.13 -16.78 3.04
N GLY A 138 -7.28 -16.76 3.70
CA GLY A 138 -8.55 -17.21 3.16
C GLY A 138 -9.26 -16.13 2.31
N TYR A 139 -10.53 -16.37 2.00
CA TYR A 139 -11.31 -15.43 1.22
C TYR A 139 -11.84 -14.27 2.09
N HIS A 140 -11.63 -13.07 1.64
CA HIS A 140 -12.07 -11.82 2.24
C HIS A 140 -13.16 -11.19 1.37
N GLN A 141 -14.36 -11.06 1.89
CA GLN A 141 -15.46 -10.38 1.20
C GLN A 141 -15.45 -8.89 1.56
N SER A 142 -15.27 -8.07 0.56
CA SER A 142 -15.24 -6.62 0.64
C SER A 142 -16.03 -6.01 -0.49
N ARG A 143 -16.87 -5.02 -0.20
CA ARG A 143 -17.58 -4.22 -1.18
C ARG A 143 -18.07 -2.92 -0.56
N TRP A 144 -17.97 -1.81 -1.30
CA TRP A 144 -18.72 -0.60 -0.97
C TRP A 144 -20.23 -0.85 -1.17
N GLY A 145 -21.06 -0.44 -0.19
CA GLY A 145 -22.51 -0.61 -0.21
C GLY A 145 -23.02 -1.61 0.84
N TYR A 146 -22.26 -1.97 1.85
CA TYR A 146 -22.76 -2.57 3.08
C TYR A 146 -23.23 -1.45 4.00
N ASP A 147 -24.41 -0.93 3.71
CA ASP A 147 -24.98 0.28 4.31
C ASP A 147 -25.61 0.05 5.69
N SER A 148 -25.71 -1.20 6.14
CA SER A 148 -26.29 -1.56 7.44
C SER A 148 -25.76 -2.89 7.96
N ALA A 149 -25.93 -3.08 9.28
CA ALA A 149 -25.65 -4.35 9.96
C ALA A 149 -26.44 -5.52 9.33
N ASP A 150 -27.70 -5.30 8.98
CA ASP A 150 -28.53 -6.31 8.34
C ASP A 150 -28.04 -6.68 6.94
N CYS A 151 -27.53 -5.71 6.19
CA CYS A 151 -26.97 -5.96 4.86
C CYS A 151 -25.75 -6.86 4.93
N ILE A 152 -24.78 -6.56 5.80
CA ILE A 152 -23.55 -7.37 5.91
C ILE A 152 -23.86 -8.77 6.46
N LYS A 153 -24.76 -8.90 7.46
CA LYS A 153 -25.20 -10.20 7.99
C LYS A 153 -25.89 -11.05 6.93
N LYS A 154 -26.74 -10.44 6.09
CA LYS A 154 -27.37 -11.13 4.97
C LYS A 154 -26.37 -11.66 3.96
N VAL A 155 -25.35 -10.90 3.64
CA VAL A 155 -24.28 -11.34 2.73
C VAL A 155 -23.49 -12.49 3.36
N ALA A 156 -23.10 -12.37 4.63
CA ALA A 156 -22.41 -13.43 5.36
C ALA A 156 -23.22 -14.74 5.39
N GLY A 157 -24.51 -14.65 5.76
CA GLY A 157 -25.42 -15.81 5.76
C GLY A 157 -25.54 -16.50 4.40
N LYS A 158 -25.44 -15.73 3.27
CA LYS A 158 -25.44 -16.32 1.93
C LYS A 158 -24.19 -17.17 1.65
N TYR A 159 -23.03 -16.80 2.14
CA TYR A 159 -21.84 -17.63 2.04
C TYR A 159 -22.03 -18.98 2.74
N ARG A 160 -22.66 -19.00 3.92
CA ARG A 160 -22.95 -20.24 4.67
C ARG A 160 -24.06 -21.06 4.02
N GLU A 161 -25.16 -20.41 3.58
CA GLU A 161 -26.27 -21.06 2.87
C GLU A 161 -25.81 -21.80 1.60
N LEU A 162 -24.88 -21.19 0.86
CA LEU A 162 -24.38 -21.72 -0.41
C LEU A 162 -23.13 -22.59 -0.28
N ASP A 163 -22.65 -22.82 0.95
CA ASP A 163 -21.42 -23.56 1.26
C ASP A 163 -20.18 -23.01 0.53
N ILE A 164 -20.10 -21.67 0.42
CA ILE A 164 -18.96 -20.99 -0.18
C ILE A 164 -17.99 -20.58 0.93
N PRO A 165 -16.72 -21.04 0.90
CA PRO A 165 -15.74 -20.65 1.89
C PRO A 165 -15.51 -19.13 1.91
N CYS A 166 -15.60 -18.53 3.11
CA CYS A 166 -15.28 -17.12 3.33
C CYS A 166 -14.89 -16.96 4.80
N ASP A 167 -13.75 -16.31 5.04
CA ASP A 167 -13.16 -16.14 6.37
C ASP A 167 -13.42 -14.76 6.96
N THR A 168 -13.61 -13.75 6.11
CA THR A 168 -13.61 -12.36 6.57
C THR A 168 -14.68 -11.53 5.88
N MET A 169 -15.40 -10.74 6.68
CA MET A 169 -16.31 -9.70 6.21
C MET A 169 -15.69 -8.33 6.50
N HIS A 170 -15.59 -7.48 5.47
CA HIS A 170 -15.09 -6.12 5.59
C HIS A 170 -16.23 -5.13 5.71
N PHE A 171 -16.20 -4.29 6.74
CA PHE A 171 -17.04 -3.12 6.87
C PHE A 171 -16.40 -1.98 6.08
N ASP A 172 -17.09 -1.52 5.04
CA ASP A 172 -16.66 -0.41 4.21
C ASP A 172 -17.13 0.93 4.83
N ILE A 173 -16.83 2.05 4.20
CA ILE A 173 -16.96 3.40 4.74
C ILE A 173 -18.33 3.74 5.35
N ASP A 174 -19.41 3.07 4.94
CA ASP A 174 -20.78 3.34 5.39
C ASP A 174 -21.06 2.94 6.86
N TYR A 175 -20.14 2.16 7.49
CA TYR A 175 -20.28 1.88 8.92
C TYR A 175 -19.99 3.12 9.79
N MET A 176 -19.25 4.10 9.26
CA MET A 176 -18.84 5.30 9.97
C MET A 176 -19.96 6.34 10.03
N ASP A 177 -20.02 7.10 11.10
CA ASP A 177 -20.90 8.27 11.18
C ASP A 177 -20.39 9.40 10.28
N GLY A 178 -21.09 9.65 9.18
CA GLY A 178 -20.73 10.67 8.19
C GLY A 178 -19.29 10.56 7.68
N TYR A 179 -18.78 9.32 7.55
CA TYR A 179 -17.41 8.97 7.12
C TYR A 179 -16.30 9.49 8.04
N ARG A 180 -16.60 9.73 9.32
CA ARG A 180 -15.61 10.05 10.35
C ARG A 180 -14.93 8.78 10.82
N VAL A 181 -13.63 8.68 10.67
CA VAL A 181 -12.86 7.50 11.14
C VAL A 181 -13.02 7.34 12.68
N PHE A 182 -13.00 6.09 13.15
CA PHE A 182 -13.21 5.73 14.57
C PHE A 182 -14.59 6.09 15.12
N THR A 183 -15.62 6.15 14.29
CA THR A 183 -17.02 6.29 14.69
C THR A 183 -17.86 5.16 14.10
N TRP A 184 -19.04 4.95 14.69
CA TRP A 184 -20.06 4.07 14.15
C TRP A 184 -21.34 4.88 13.85
N ASN A 185 -21.96 4.55 12.74
CA ASN A 185 -23.28 5.07 12.37
C ASN A 185 -24.34 4.35 13.22
N GLU A 186 -24.75 4.95 14.32
CA GLU A 186 -25.70 4.36 15.28
C GLU A 186 -27.06 4.03 14.67
N LYS A 187 -27.46 4.75 13.62
CA LYS A 187 -28.73 4.52 12.95
C LYS A 187 -28.78 3.16 12.23
N ASP A 188 -27.74 2.85 11.50
CA ASP A 188 -27.72 1.68 10.60
C ASP A 188 -26.88 0.52 11.17
N TYR A 189 -26.07 0.80 12.20
CA TYR A 189 -25.19 -0.15 12.91
C TYR A 189 -25.33 -0.01 14.44
N GLY A 190 -26.56 0.15 14.94
CA GLY A 190 -26.85 0.49 16.34
C GLY A 190 -26.29 -0.43 17.42
N ASP A 191 -25.90 -1.67 17.07
CA ASP A 191 -25.15 -2.60 17.93
C ASP A 191 -23.97 -3.19 17.15
N PRO A 192 -22.86 -2.47 16.99
CA PRO A 192 -21.68 -2.96 16.30
C PRO A 192 -21.07 -4.20 16.98
N ALA A 193 -21.04 -4.20 18.32
CA ALA A 193 -20.47 -5.30 19.09
C ALA A 193 -21.28 -6.59 18.89
N GLY A 194 -22.60 -6.54 18.97
CA GLY A 194 -23.48 -7.65 18.67
C GLY A 194 -23.36 -8.13 17.22
N THR A 195 -23.29 -7.21 16.27
CA THR A 195 -23.10 -7.55 14.85
C THR A 195 -21.77 -8.30 14.63
N ILE A 196 -20.68 -7.83 15.22
CA ILE A 196 -19.36 -8.49 15.12
C ILE A 196 -19.41 -9.87 15.79
N GLN A 197 -20.09 -10.00 16.95
CA GLN A 197 -20.22 -11.28 17.63
C GLN A 197 -21.04 -12.29 16.83
N GLU A 198 -22.17 -11.88 16.23
CA GLU A 198 -22.97 -12.75 15.34
C GLU A 198 -22.13 -13.26 14.17
N LEU A 199 -21.37 -12.40 13.51
CA LEU A 199 -20.45 -12.80 12.44
C LEU A 199 -19.38 -13.78 12.95
N ALA A 200 -18.85 -13.56 14.15
CA ALA A 200 -17.86 -14.44 14.76
C ALA A 200 -18.44 -15.82 15.08
N ASP A 201 -19.67 -15.89 15.55
CA ASP A 201 -20.38 -17.14 15.83
C ASP A 201 -20.63 -17.97 14.55
N GLU A 202 -20.78 -17.29 13.41
CA GLU A 202 -20.83 -17.91 12.08
C GLU A 202 -19.44 -18.23 11.50
N GLY A 203 -18.34 -17.96 12.24
CA GLY A 203 -16.96 -18.25 11.85
C GLY A 203 -16.29 -17.20 10.97
N PHE A 204 -16.86 -16.00 10.88
CA PHE A 204 -16.21 -14.88 10.18
C PHE A 204 -15.32 -14.04 11.11
N LYS A 205 -14.32 -13.42 10.54
CA LYS A 205 -13.58 -12.30 11.13
C LYS A 205 -14.13 -10.99 10.55
N ALA A 206 -14.31 -9.99 11.41
CA ALA A 206 -14.70 -8.65 11.01
C ALA A 206 -13.46 -7.76 10.85
N VAL A 207 -13.41 -7.00 9.78
CA VAL A 207 -12.36 -6.01 9.50
C VAL A 207 -13.03 -4.72 9.11
N CYS A 208 -12.74 -3.64 9.83
CA CYS A 208 -13.23 -2.30 9.49
C CYS A 208 -12.16 -1.57 8.67
N ILE A 209 -12.56 -0.93 7.57
CA ILE A 209 -11.68 -0.02 6.85
C ILE A 209 -11.39 1.20 7.71
N ILE A 210 -10.14 1.67 7.71
CA ILE A 210 -9.72 2.93 8.34
C ILE A 210 -8.90 3.69 7.32
N ASP A 211 -9.43 4.80 6.84
CA ASP A 211 -8.72 5.69 5.95
C ASP A 211 -7.80 6.64 6.75
N PRO A 212 -6.68 7.10 6.17
CA PRO A 212 -5.78 8.03 6.86
C PRO A 212 -6.31 9.45 6.95
N GLY A 213 -7.32 9.81 6.15
CA GLY A 213 -7.94 11.15 6.13
C GLY A 213 -8.90 11.33 7.31
N VAL A 214 -8.63 12.33 8.14
CA VAL A 214 -9.51 12.77 9.23
C VAL A 214 -10.39 13.89 8.69
N LYS A 215 -11.72 13.73 8.75
CA LYS A 215 -12.66 14.76 8.28
C LYS A 215 -12.38 16.09 8.95
N LEU A 216 -12.30 17.16 8.15
CA LEU A 216 -12.20 18.53 8.64
C LEU A 216 -13.56 18.94 9.18
N ASP A 217 -13.77 18.79 10.47
CA ASP A 217 -15.07 18.97 11.10
C ASP A 217 -14.91 19.43 12.57
N PRO A 218 -14.96 20.73 12.85
CA PRO A 218 -14.88 21.26 14.21
C PRO A 218 -15.97 20.65 15.10
N GLY A 219 -15.61 20.15 16.28
CA GLY A 219 -16.45 19.39 17.18
C GLY A 219 -16.34 17.86 17.03
N TYR A 220 -15.69 17.39 15.98
CA TYR A 220 -15.32 15.99 15.86
C TYR A 220 -14.03 15.70 16.64
N GLU A 221 -14.12 14.83 17.65
CA GLU A 221 -13.06 14.58 18.65
C GLU A 221 -11.66 14.38 18.02
N LYS A 222 -11.55 13.54 16.98
CA LYS A 222 -10.24 13.22 16.37
C LYS A 222 -9.67 14.39 15.57
N TYR A 223 -10.52 15.22 14.99
CA TYR A 223 -10.09 16.46 14.37
C TYR A 223 -9.60 17.46 15.41
N ASP A 224 -10.41 17.71 16.47
CA ASP A 224 -10.06 18.68 17.50
C ASP A 224 -8.81 18.26 18.29
N GLU A 225 -8.66 16.96 18.62
CA GLU A 225 -7.45 16.40 19.23
C GLU A 225 -6.23 16.62 18.32
N GLY A 226 -6.38 16.37 17.03
CA GLY A 226 -5.30 16.53 16.05
C GLY A 226 -4.84 17.97 15.88
N ILE A 227 -5.77 18.93 15.86
CA ILE A 227 -5.47 20.37 15.85
C ILE A 227 -4.75 20.78 17.13
N ALA A 228 -5.30 20.43 18.30
CA ALA A 228 -4.72 20.78 19.59
C ALA A 228 -3.31 20.17 19.80
N GLY A 229 -3.09 18.97 19.29
CA GLY A 229 -1.81 18.25 19.39
C GLY A 229 -0.79 18.60 18.31
N ASP A 230 -1.16 19.41 17.31
CA ASP A 230 -0.35 19.68 16.13
C ASP A 230 0.09 18.37 15.45
N TYR A 231 -0.90 17.51 15.12
CA TYR A 231 -0.67 16.16 14.61
C TYR A 231 -0.77 16.05 13.09
N PHE A 232 -1.30 17.06 12.41
CA PHE A 232 -1.54 17.01 10.98
C PHE A 232 -0.37 17.49 10.14
N ALA A 233 -0.25 16.91 8.95
CA ALA A 233 0.71 17.35 7.93
C ALA A 233 0.45 18.82 7.55
N LYS A 234 1.53 19.52 7.21
CA LYS A 234 1.50 20.95 6.86
C LYS A 234 2.00 21.20 5.45
N THR A 235 1.53 22.29 4.88
CA THR A 235 2.11 22.85 3.66
C THR A 235 3.49 23.45 3.95
N PRO A 236 4.28 23.74 2.91
CA PRO A 236 5.56 24.45 3.09
C PRO A 236 5.45 25.80 3.82
N GLU A 237 4.28 26.44 3.76
CA GLU A 237 3.97 27.71 4.41
C GLU A 237 3.60 27.54 5.90
N GLY A 238 3.46 26.30 6.36
CA GLY A 238 3.16 25.96 7.75
C GLY A 238 1.67 25.79 8.08
N GLU A 239 0.79 25.92 7.09
CA GLU A 239 -0.64 25.72 7.25
C GLU A 239 -0.97 24.22 7.26
N VAL A 240 -2.07 23.82 7.92
CA VAL A 240 -2.53 22.43 7.90
C VAL A 240 -2.89 22.04 6.46
N TYR A 241 -2.29 20.94 5.98
CA TYR A 241 -2.60 20.43 4.66
C TYR A 241 -4.00 19.83 4.59
N VAL A 242 -4.82 20.32 3.66
CA VAL A 242 -6.19 19.88 3.43
C VAL A 242 -6.32 19.32 2.01
N ASN A 243 -6.94 18.16 1.88
CA ASN A 243 -7.33 17.59 0.59
C ASN A 243 -8.59 16.74 0.75
N ALA A 244 -9.38 16.60 -0.31
CA ALA A 244 -10.63 15.86 -0.25
C ALA A 244 -10.46 14.36 -0.43
N VAL A 245 -11.16 13.59 0.40
CA VAL A 245 -11.38 12.14 0.24
C VAL A 245 -12.87 11.83 0.47
N TRP A 246 -13.23 10.62 0.89
CA TRP A 246 -14.64 10.20 1.04
C TRP A 246 -15.51 11.15 1.92
N PRO A 247 -15.05 11.64 3.08
CA PRO A 247 -15.85 12.57 3.88
C PRO A 247 -15.92 14.02 3.35
N GLY A 248 -15.24 14.34 2.25
CA GLY A 248 -14.98 15.69 1.77
C GLY A 248 -13.62 16.21 2.27
N ASP A 249 -13.53 17.48 2.59
CA ASP A 249 -12.30 18.09 3.09
C ASP A 249 -11.79 17.33 4.31
N SER A 250 -10.52 16.97 4.26
CA SER A 250 -9.87 16.12 5.25
C SER A 250 -8.46 16.61 5.52
N VAL A 251 -7.97 16.31 6.71
CA VAL A 251 -6.60 16.53 7.17
C VAL A 251 -5.91 15.21 7.42
N TYR A 252 -4.58 15.17 7.39
CA TYR A 252 -3.83 13.93 7.38
C TYR A 252 -2.82 13.88 8.53
N PRO A 253 -2.87 12.86 9.41
CA PRO A 253 -1.88 12.71 10.47
C PRO A 253 -0.46 12.60 9.92
N ASP A 254 0.45 13.39 10.43
CA ASP A 254 1.87 13.34 10.07
C ASP A 254 2.59 12.21 10.82
N PHE A 255 2.53 10.99 10.29
CA PHE A 255 3.22 9.84 10.87
C PHE A 255 4.76 9.92 10.83
N GLY A 256 5.34 10.94 10.20
CA GLY A 256 6.75 11.29 10.35
C GLY A 256 7.09 11.67 11.80
N GLN A 257 6.13 12.21 12.56
CA GLN A 257 6.32 12.63 13.94
C GLN A 257 6.13 11.48 14.94
N PRO A 258 7.08 11.24 15.87
CA PRO A 258 6.95 10.19 16.90
C PRO A 258 5.71 10.34 17.79
N LYS A 259 5.30 11.57 18.10
CA LYS A 259 4.11 11.86 18.93
C LYS A 259 2.82 11.37 18.26
N VAL A 260 2.71 11.53 16.93
CA VAL A 260 1.54 11.10 16.14
C VAL A 260 1.46 9.56 16.08
N ARG A 261 2.61 8.89 15.88
CA ARG A 261 2.65 7.41 15.92
C ARG A 261 2.21 6.85 17.27
N LYS A 262 2.60 7.49 18.38
CA LYS A 262 2.17 7.09 19.74
C LYS A 262 0.66 7.29 19.95
N CYS A 263 0.08 8.36 19.43
CA CYS A 263 -1.35 8.59 19.48
C CYS A 263 -2.10 7.49 18.71
N GLY A 264 -1.71 7.19 17.48
CA GLY A 264 -2.29 6.12 16.68
C GLY A 264 -2.20 4.72 17.32
N GLN A 265 -1.17 4.45 18.14
CA GLN A 265 -1.07 3.20 18.88
C GLN A 265 -2.10 3.10 20.03
N LYS A 266 -2.42 4.20 20.72
CA LYS A 266 -3.43 4.22 21.80
C LYS A 266 -4.83 3.94 21.27
N ILE A 267 -5.16 4.43 20.09
CA ILE A 267 -6.46 4.22 19.45
C ILE A 267 -6.70 2.74 19.10
N ARG A 268 -5.64 1.97 18.83
CA ARG A 268 -5.72 0.52 18.57
C ARG A 268 -5.96 -0.34 19.80
N SER A 269 -5.77 0.19 20.98
CA SER A 269 -5.85 -0.54 22.28
C SER A 269 -7.10 -0.20 23.10
N SER A 270 -7.90 0.73 22.65
CA SER A 270 -9.22 1.08 23.21
C SER A 270 -10.34 0.46 22.39
#